data_16a26154621e8916a4f8c637eb3baffd
#
_entry.id   16a26154621e8916a4f8c637eb3baffd
#
_cell.length_a   1.000
_cell.length_b   1.000
_cell.length_c   1.000
_cell.angle_alpha   90.00
_cell.angle_beta   90.00
_cell.angle_gamma   90.00
#
_symmetry.space_group_name_H-M   'P 1'
#
loop_
_entity.id
_entity.type
_entity.pdbx_description
1 polymer ?
#
loop_
_entity_poly.entity_id
_entity_poly.type
_entity_poly.pdbx_seq_one_letter_code
_entity_poly.pdbx_strand_id
1 'polypeptide(L)'
;MPLVSIIITSYNYGRFLPYAIDSALAQTYTNTEVIVVDDGSSDNSREIIVSYGKRIKAVLKENRGQASAFNAGFSVSNGDIIIFLDSDDSLCLNAVEEVVKVWHPEISKVHYRLQWIDAEGNLLNSYCPPAGYVLPSGDLKSKILTQGVYHTTPTSGNAFKRHFLKTVFPIPEAEWYLCPDAYLHYHAPFYGEIAAIDEPLGYYRVHGSNASFLTKKNKSEIERLVGEIYYRNKCESLIRKEAYRLNLIATPEPTVFLVRKLALLLISPDHYLVKEENLGKLILCGLRAIWRESDIPIWKQIVVSAYFISVPFIPRGVAKNLSYWYVFPESRPSFMKHLMKR
;
A
#
# COMPACT_ATOMS: atom_id res chain seq x y z
N MET A 1 -4.56 21.34 -21.15
CA MET A 1 -3.56 20.50 -20.44
C MET A 1 -3.93 20.52 -18.96
N PRO A 2 -4.10 19.37 -18.29
CA PRO A 2 -4.49 19.36 -16.87
C PRO A 2 -3.39 19.96 -15.99
N LEU A 3 -3.77 20.63 -14.92
CA LEU A 3 -2.85 21.04 -13.86
C LEU A 3 -2.54 19.82 -12.98
N VAL A 4 -1.26 19.60 -12.67
CA VAL A 4 -0.83 18.52 -11.77
C VAL A 4 -0.28 19.10 -10.47
N SER A 5 -0.87 18.72 -9.33
CA SER A 5 -0.32 19.07 -8.01
C SER A 5 0.56 17.93 -7.52
N ILE A 6 1.82 18.23 -7.25
CA ILE A 6 2.75 17.31 -6.57
C ILE A 6 2.79 17.73 -5.10
N ILE A 7 2.27 16.86 -4.21
CA ILE A 7 2.16 17.11 -2.78
C ILE A 7 3.21 16.26 -2.06
N ILE A 8 4.23 16.92 -1.53
CA ILE A 8 5.31 16.28 -0.77
C ILE A 8 4.96 16.36 0.72
N THR A 9 4.94 15.23 1.41
CA THR A 9 4.68 15.18 2.86
C THR A 9 5.95 14.82 3.61
N SER A 10 6.31 15.62 4.63
CA SER A 10 7.56 15.52 5.36
C SER A 10 7.34 15.54 6.88
N TYR A 11 8.08 14.67 7.58
CA TYR A 11 8.24 14.69 9.03
C TYR A 11 9.61 14.16 9.43
N ASN A 12 10.54 15.07 9.83
CA ASN A 12 11.92 14.74 10.22
C ASN A 12 12.74 14.05 9.10
N TYR A 13 12.61 14.52 7.87
CA TYR A 13 13.31 14.01 6.69
C TYR A 13 14.15 15.10 5.99
N GLY A 14 14.64 16.09 6.72
CA GLY A 14 15.44 17.20 6.17
C GLY A 14 16.61 16.74 5.30
N ARG A 15 17.24 15.60 5.63
CA ARG A 15 18.31 15.01 4.81
C ARG A 15 17.89 14.71 3.38
N PHE A 16 16.68 14.24 3.15
CA PHE A 16 16.22 13.75 1.85
C PHE A 16 15.29 14.73 1.14
N LEU A 17 14.63 15.61 1.90
CA LEU A 17 13.62 16.53 1.41
C LEU A 17 14.06 17.38 0.21
N PRO A 18 15.30 17.88 0.08
CA PRO A 18 15.74 18.61 -1.10
C PRO A 18 15.65 17.79 -2.38
N TYR A 19 15.97 16.49 -2.34
CA TYR A 19 15.89 15.62 -3.52
C TYR A 19 14.43 15.46 -4.00
N ALA A 20 13.48 15.31 -3.08
CA ALA A 20 12.06 15.24 -3.40
C ALA A 20 11.57 16.54 -4.04
N ILE A 21 11.88 17.70 -3.42
CA ILE A 21 11.43 19.02 -3.91
C ILE A 21 12.06 19.32 -5.27
N ASP A 22 13.37 19.13 -5.43
CA ASP A 22 14.07 19.43 -6.68
C ASP A 22 13.56 18.54 -7.82
N SER A 23 13.29 17.25 -7.58
CA SER A 23 12.72 16.35 -8.57
C SER A 23 11.31 16.77 -9.02
N ALA A 24 10.50 17.28 -8.09
CA ALA A 24 9.16 17.79 -8.37
C ALA A 24 9.19 19.12 -9.18
N LEU A 25 10.15 19.98 -8.88
CA LEU A 25 10.34 21.26 -9.61
C LEU A 25 10.97 21.10 -10.99
N ALA A 26 11.70 19.99 -11.21
CA ALA A 26 12.42 19.73 -12.46
C ALA A 26 11.60 18.95 -13.49
N GLN A 27 10.30 18.75 -13.30
CA GLN A 27 9.48 18.00 -14.23
C GLN A 27 9.43 18.62 -15.63
N THR A 28 9.53 17.80 -16.69
CA THR A 28 9.43 18.25 -18.10
C THR A 28 8.04 18.79 -18.44
N TYR A 29 7.01 18.30 -17.77
CA TYR A 29 5.66 18.83 -17.87
C TYR A 29 5.52 20.11 -17.04
N THR A 30 5.26 21.24 -17.69
CA THR A 30 5.37 22.57 -17.07
C THR A 30 4.12 23.04 -16.31
N ASN A 31 2.93 22.45 -16.58
CA ASN A 31 1.70 22.85 -15.89
C ASN A 31 1.55 22.10 -14.55
N THR A 32 2.47 22.38 -13.63
CA THR A 32 2.55 21.78 -12.31
C THR A 32 2.54 22.82 -11.20
N GLU A 33 2.07 22.43 -10.02
CA GLU A 33 2.33 23.11 -8.75
C GLU A 33 2.95 22.14 -7.75
N VAL A 34 3.90 22.62 -6.97
CA VAL A 34 4.57 21.83 -5.91
C VAL A 34 4.14 22.36 -4.55
N ILE A 35 3.60 21.48 -3.74
CA ILE A 35 3.12 21.77 -2.38
C ILE A 35 3.95 20.91 -1.43
N VAL A 36 4.55 21.52 -0.41
CA VAL A 36 5.32 20.80 0.61
C VAL A 36 4.64 20.99 1.96
N VAL A 37 4.25 19.88 2.56
CA VAL A 37 3.59 19.84 3.88
C VAL A 37 4.58 19.32 4.92
N ASP A 38 4.94 20.17 5.87
CA ASP A 38 5.67 19.76 7.06
C ASP A 38 4.70 19.40 8.19
N ASP A 39 4.73 18.15 8.60
CA ASP A 39 3.87 17.63 9.68
C ASP A 39 4.54 17.75 11.06
N GLY A 40 5.07 18.93 11.38
CA GLY A 40 5.61 19.23 12.71
C GLY A 40 7.04 18.72 12.93
N SER A 41 7.91 18.81 11.93
CA SER A 41 9.32 18.42 12.05
C SER A 41 10.06 19.19 13.13
N SER A 42 10.97 18.50 13.80
CA SER A 42 11.89 19.04 14.80
C SER A 42 13.34 19.14 14.30
N ASP A 43 13.63 18.61 13.12
CA ASP A 43 14.90 18.77 12.41
C ASP A 43 14.90 20.04 11.54
N ASN A 44 15.88 20.18 10.66
CA ASN A 44 16.02 21.32 9.76
C ASN A 44 15.04 21.31 8.54
N SER A 45 14.06 20.43 8.50
CA SER A 45 13.10 20.34 7.38
C SER A 45 12.40 21.67 7.09
N ARG A 46 11.96 22.39 8.14
CA ARG A 46 11.28 23.69 7.99
C ARG A 46 12.16 24.77 7.39
N GLU A 47 13.41 24.82 7.80
CA GLU A 47 14.41 25.77 7.26
C GLU A 47 14.62 25.50 5.77
N ILE A 48 14.75 24.23 5.40
CA ILE A 48 14.86 23.81 4.00
C ILE A 48 13.62 24.24 3.20
N ILE A 49 12.41 23.96 3.68
CA ILE A 49 11.16 24.34 3.00
C ILE A 49 11.11 25.85 2.76
N VAL A 50 11.42 26.64 3.79
CA VAL A 50 11.42 28.12 3.70
C VAL A 50 12.43 28.62 2.68
N SER A 51 13.58 27.95 2.53
CA SER A 51 14.64 28.34 1.57
C SER A 51 14.19 28.25 0.10
N TYR A 52 13.18 27.44 -0.22
CA TYR A 52 12.63 27.34 -1.57
C TYR A 52 11.74 28.54 -1.97
N GLY A 53 11.29 29.32 -0.99
CA GLY A 53 10.53 30.56 -1.23
C GLY A 53 9.28 30.32 -2.07
N LYS A 54 9.09 31.19 -3.10
CA LYS A 54 7.90 31.17 -3.97
C LYS A 54 7.86 30.02 -4.99
N ARG A 55 8.91 29.20 -5.08
CA ARG A 55 8.95 28.05 -6.01
C ARG A 55 8.01 26.93 -5.59
N ILE A 56 7.67 26.89 -4.31
CA ILE A 56 6.77 25.89 -3.73
C ILE A 56 5.69 26.57 -2.87
N LYS A 57 4.59 25.88 -2.63
CA LYS A 57 3.59 26.25 -1.65
C LYS A 57 3.86 25.49 -0.35
N ALA A 58 4.38 26.18 0.67
CA ALA A 58 4.67 25.57 1.96
C ALA A 58 3.44 25.53 2.87
N VAL A 59 3.22 24.40 3.53
CA VAL A 59 2.21 24.20 4.58
C VAL A 59 2.91 23.67 5.82
N LEU A 60 3.07 24.49 6.83
CA LEU A 60 3.70 24.12 8.09
C LEU A 60 2.64 23.89 9.16
N LYS A 61 2.57 22.70 9.75
CA LYS A 61 1.54 22.35 10.73
C LYS A 61 2.12 21.61 11.95
N GLU A 62 1.30 21.39 12.95
CA GLU A 62 1.61 20.48 14.05
C GLU A 62 1.51 19.02 13.59
N ASN A 63 2.30 18.14 14.22
CA ASN A 63 2.30 16.71 13.89
C ASN A 63 0.95 16.06 14.25
N ARG A 64 0.31 15.50 13.23
CA ARG A 64 -0.91 14.71 13.35
C ARG A 64 -0.91 13.48 12.43
N GLY A 65 0.26 13.13 11.89
CA GLY A 65 0.50 11.96 11.04
C GLY A 65 0.26 12.19 9.56
N GLN A 66 0.68 11.20 8.78
CA GLN A 66 0.73 11.29 7.32
C GLN A 66 -0.65 11.56 6.69
N ALA A 67 -1.73 10.98 7.23
CA ALA A 67 -3.08 11.26 6.75
C ALA A 67 -3.46 12.74 6.90
N SER A 68 -3.08 13.36 8.02
CA SER A 68 -3.29 14.79 8.25
C SER A 68 -2.48 15.65 7.28
N ALA A 69 -1.25 15.23 6.96
CA ALA A 69 -0.42 15.91 5.96
C ALA A 69 -1.04 15.80 4.55
N PHE A 70 -1.57 14.63 4.17
CA PHE A 70 -2.31 14.47 2.91
C PHE A 70 -3.53 15.38 2.85
N ASN A 71 -4.33 15.43 3.92
CA ASN A 71 -5.51 16.30 4.02
C ASN A 71 -5.12 17.78 3.84
N ALA A 72 -4.08 18.22 4.54
CA ALA A 72 -3.61 19.61 4.47
C ALA A 72 -3.09 19.97 3.06
N GLY A 73 -2.29 19.11 2.44
CA GLY A 73 -1.78 19.31 1.09
C GLY A 73 -2.88 19.34 0.04
N PHE A 74 -3.82 18.38 0.11
CA PHE A 74 -4.97 18.32 -0.81
C PHE A 74 -5.87 19.56 -0.70
N SER A 75 -6.11 20.05 0.52
CA SER A 75 -6.98 21.22 0.76
C SER A 75 -6.50 22.51 0.10
N VAL A 76 -5.19 22.65 -0.10
CA VAL A 76 -4.57 23.84 -0.70
C VAL A 76 -4.16 23.63 -2.16
N SER A 77 -4.29 22.41 -2.69
CA SER A 77 -3.94 22.07 -4.07
C SER A 77 -5.05 22.46 -5.05
N ASN A 78 -4.69 22.68 -6.33
CA ASN A 78 -5.63 23.06 -7.39
C ASN A 78 -5.60 22.14 -8.61
N GLY A 79 -4.61 21.24 -8.72
CA GLY A 79 -4.40 20.35 -9.88
C GLY A 79 -5.59 19.43 -10.14
N ASP A 80 -5.82 19.08 -11.39
CA ASP A 80 -6.80 18.08 -11.83
C ASP A 80 -6.33 16.66 -11.48
N ILE A 81 -5.00 16.50 -11.45
CA ILE A 81 -4.27 15.28 -11.10
C ILE A 81 -3.44 15.57 -9.85
N ILE A 82 -3.43 14.67 -8.91
CA ILE A 82 -2.70 14.77 -7.64
C ILE A 82 -1.70 13.63 -7.54
N ILE A 83 -0.45 13.96 -7.30
CA ILE A 83 0.63 13.02 -6.97
C ILE A 83 1.03 13.30 -5.52
N PHE A 84 0.95 12.29 -4.66
CA PHE A 84 1.56 12.33 -3.33
C PHE A 84 2.96 11.73 -3.42
N LEU A 85 3.95 12.49 -2.95
CA LEU A 85 5.37 12.09 -2.97
C LEU A 85 5.88 12.06 -1.53
N ASP A 86 6.44 10.93 -1.12
CA ASP A 86 7.11 10.84 0.17
C ASP A 86 8.44 11.61 0.13
N SER A 87 8.80 12.26 1.24
CA SER A 87 9.94 13.20 1.28
C SER A 87 11.32 12.53 1.20
N ASP A 88 11.40 11.21 1.27
CA ASP A 88 12.61 10.41 1.05
C ASP A 88 12.73 9.85 -0.39
N ASP A 89 11.68 9.98 -1.19
CA ASP A 89 11.62 9.53 -2.58
C ASP A 89 11.88 10.68 -3.58
N SER A 90 11.93 10.37 -4.86
CA SER A 90 12.01 11.37 -5.93
C SER A 90 11.38 10.88 -7.24
N LEU A 91 10.96 11.81 -8.10
CA LEU A 91 10.37 11.53 -9.41
C LEU A 91 11.45 11.54 -10.51
N CYS A 92 11.26 10.73 -11.56
CA CYS A 92 11.99 10.89 -12.80
C CYS A 92 11.55 12.20 -13.49
N LEU A 93 12.41 12.80 -14.28
CA LEU A 93 12.16 14.10 -14.93
C LEU A 93 10.89 14.13 -15.80
N ASN A 94 10.55 13.01 -16.43
CA ASN A 94 9.39 12.86 -17.31
C ASN A 94 8.17 12.21 -16.62
N ALA A 95 8.19 12.01 -15.30
CA ALA A 95 7.15 11.24 -14.59
C ALA A 95 5.76 11.85 -14.81
N VAL A 96 5.60 13.15 -14.61
CA VAL A 96 4.32 13.83 -14.81
C VAL A 96 3.87 13.78 -16.26
N GLU A 97 4.79 13.94 -17.21
CA GLU A 97 4.48 13.87 -18.64
C GLU A 97 3.92 12.49 -19.03
N GLU A 98 4.56 11.39 -18.59
CA GLU A 98 4.09 10.03 -18.85
C GLU A 98 2.74 9.74 -18.19
N VAL A 99 2.52 10.23 -16.97
CA VAL A 99 1.21 10.14 -16.30
C VAL A 99 0.13 10.87 -17.12
N VAL A 100 0.41 12.07 -17.61
CA VAL A 100 -0.56 12.86 -18.39
C VAL A 100 -0.83 12.24 -19.76
N LYS A 101 0.15 11.58 -20.41
CA LYS A 101 -0.03 10.88 -21.69
C LYS A 101 -1.06 9.76 -21.64
N VAL A 102 -1.11 9.01 -20.53
CA VAL A 102 -2.07 7.90 -20.38
C VAL A 102 -3.40 8.34 -19.78
N TRP A 103 -3.53 9.62 -19.41
CA TRP A 103 -4.70 10.13 -18.69
C TRP A 103 -5.90 10.31 -19.61
N HIS A 104 -7.05 9.75 -19.21
CA HIS A 104 -8.35 9.98 -19.84
C HIS A 104 -9.48 10.10 -18.79
N PRO A 105 -10.70 10.57 -19.17
CA PRO A 105 -11.76 10.90 -18.20
C PRO A 105 -12.19 9.76 -17.28
N GLU A 106 -12.11 8.52 -17.74
CA GLU A 106 -12.53 7.34 -16.96
C GLU A 106 -11.53 6.91 -15.88
N ILE A 107 -10.28 7.41 -15.93
CA ILE A 107 -9.22 7.05 -14.98
C ILE A 107 -9.49 7.72 -13.62
N SER A 108 -9.49 6.92 -12.57
CA SER A 108 -9.46 7.36 -11.17
C SER A 108 -8.04 7.46 -10.62
N LYS A 109 -7.14 6.58 -11.11
CA LYS A 109 -5.77 6.44 -10.62
C LYS A 109 -4.85 5.92 -11.74
N VAL A 110 -3.64 6.47 -11.77
CA VAL A 110 -2.50 5.89 -12.51
C VAL A 110 -1.49 5.39 -11.49
N HIS A 111 -0.89 4.21 -11.72
CA HIS A 111 0.26 3.77 -10.95
C HIS A 111 1.42 3.36 -11.85
N TYR A 112 2.64 3.54 -11.36
CA TYR A 112 3.88 3.29 -12.08
C TYR A 112 4.94 2.67 -11.20
N ARG A 113 5.94 2.01 -11.79
CA ARG A 113 7.04 1.41 -11.04
C ARG A 113 7.93 2.46 -10.39
N LEU A 114 8.57 2.05 -9.30
CA LEU A 114 9.63 2.80 -8.64
C LEU A 114 10.93 1.98 -8.68
N GLN A 115 12.03 2.61 -9.09
CA GLN A 115 13.38 2.05 -8.98
C GLN A 115 13.87 2.23 -7.55
N TRP A 116 14.44 1.17 -6.95
CA TRP A 116 15.04 1.32 -5.62
C TRP A 116 16.38 2.01 -5.69
N ILE A 117 16.63 2.89 -4.71
CA ILE A 117 17.91 3.55 -4.47
C ILE A 117 18.30 3.38 -3.00
N ASP A 118 19.59 3.43 -2.70
CA ASP A 118 20.10 3.46 -1.34
C ASP A 118 19.97 4.85 -0.68
N ALA A 119 20.46 4.99 0.55
CA ALA A 119 20.42 6.26 1.29
C ALA A 119 21.22 7.37 0.58
N GLU A 120 22.24 7.03 -0.17
CA GLU A 120 23.14 7.94 -0.89
C GLU A 120 22.60 8.28 -2.30
N GLY A 121 21.54 7.58 -2.77
CA GLY A 121 20.93 7.78 -4.08
C GLY A 121 21.49 6.86 -5.18
N ASN A 122 22.31 5.88 -4.85
CA ASN A 122 22.81 4.91 -5.82
C ASN A 122 21.71 3.92 -6.20
N LEU A 123 21.63 3.56 -7.48
CA LEU A 123 20.63 2.61 -7.99
C LEU A 123 20.86 1.21 -7.39
N LEU A 124 19.80 0.64 -6.86
CA LEU A 124 19.73 -0.76 -6.49
C LEU A 124 19.08 -1.56 -7.63
N ASN A 125 19.51 -2.81 -7.85
CA ASN A 125 18.95 -3.66 -8.90
C ASN A 125 17.60 -4.27 -8.46
N SER A 126 16.68 -3.41 -8.04
CA SER A 126 15.35 -3.78 -7.53
C SER A 126 14.32 -2.72 -7.87
N TYR A 127 13.07 -3.17 -8.02
CA TYR A 127 11.92 -2.32 -8.36
C TYR A 127 10.77 -2.55 -7.38
N CYS A 128 9.87 -1.60 -7.27
CA CYS A 128 8.60 -1.76 -6.59
C CYS A 128 7.44 -1.47 -7.57
N PRO A 129 6.59 -2.45 -7.84
CA PRO A 129 6.72 -3.86 -7.47
C PRO A 129 7.90 -4.53 -8.18
N PRO A 130 8.37 -5.70 -7.65
CA PRO A 130 9.49 -6.42 -8.25
C PRO A 130 9.30 -6.75 -9.73
N ALA A 131 10.39 -6.90 -10.45
CA ALA A 131 10.37 -7.37 -11.84
C ALA A 131 9.58 -8.70 -11.94
N GLY A 132 8.74 -8.83 -12.97
CA GLY A 132 7.86 -9.99 -13.17
C GLY A 132 6.46 -9.85 -12.53
N TYR A 133 6.22 -8.89 -11.65
CA TYR A 133 4.86 -8.52 -11.26
C TYR A 133 4.27 -7.55 -12.28
N VAL A 134 3.11 -7.90 -12.82
CA VAL A 134 2.36 -7.02 -13.72
C VAL A 134 1.51 -6.08 -12.87
N LEU A 135 1.65 -4.76 -13.11
CA LEU A 135 0.74 -3.77 -12.53
C LEU A 135 -0.63 -3.90 -13.23
N PRO A 136 -1.71 -4.20 -12.50
CA PRO A 136 -3.02 -4.39 -13.11
C PRO A 136 -3.60 -3.07 -13.59
N SER A 137 -4.34 -3.10 -14.71
CA SER A 137 -5.01 -1.96 -15.33
C SER A 137 -6.46 -2.28 -15.73
N GLY A 138 -7.24 -1.25 -16.06
CA GLY A 138 -8.64 -1.35 -16.44
C GLY A 138 -9.60 -1.26 -15.25
N ASP A 139 -10.80 -1.82 -15.40
CA ASP A 139 -11.79 -1.91 -14.31
C ASP A 139 -11.40 -3.02 -13.32
N LEU A 140 -10.88 -2.61 -12.17
CA LEU A 140 -10.49 -3.50 -11.08
C LEU A 140 -11.57 -3.67 -10.00
N LYS A 141 -12.78 -3.15 -10.21
CA LYS A 141 -13.87 -3.20 -9.23
C LYS A 141 -14.24 -4.64 -8.85
N SER A 142 -14.43 -5.52 -9.83
CA SER A 142 -14.72 -6.92 -9.56
C SER A 142 -13.59 -7.60 -8.78
N LYS A 143 -12.34 -7.31 -9.10
CA LYS A 143 -11.18 -7.86 -8.42
C LYS A 143 -11.11 -7.42 -6.95
N ILE A 144 -11.32 -6.14 -6.67
CA ILE A 144 -11.29 -5.64 -5.28
C ILE A 144 -12.46 -6.19 -4.45
N LEU A 145 -13.63 -6.34 -5.05
CA LEU A 145 -14.83 -6.89 -4.39
C LEU A 145 -14.66 -8.37 -4.01
N THR A 146 -13.92 -9.14 -4.79
CA THR A 146 -13.77 -10.60 -4.60
C THR A 146 -12.47 -10.98 -3.90
N GLN A 147 -11.36 -10.35 -4.25
CA GLN A 147 -10.01 -10.67 -3.72
C GLN A 147 -9.57 -9.70 -2.63
N GLY A 148 -10.23 -8.54 -2.48
CA GLY A 148 -9.90 -7.54 -1.48
C GLY A 148 -8.53 -6.87 -1.67
N VAL A 149 -7.86 -7.10 -2.81
CA VAL A 149 -6.51 -6.59 -3.09
C VAL A 149 -6.21 -6.57 -4.58
N TYR A 150 -5.35 -5.63 -4.96
CA TYR A 150 -4.63 -5.66 -6.22
C TYR A 150 -3.20 -5.13 -5.99
N HIS A 151 -2.29 -5.56 -6.83
CA HIS A 151 -0.91 -5.09 -6.74
C HIS A 151 -0.84 -3.61 -7.15
N THR A 152 -0.17 -2.81 -6.34
CA THR A 152 0.05 -1.39 -6.58
C THR A 152 1.41 -0.98 -6.01
N THR A 153 1.80 0.24 -6.23
CA THR A 153 3.06 0.84 -5.76
C THR A 153 2.85 1.60 -4.45
N PRO A 154 3.90 1.87 -3.67
CA PRO A 154 3.85 2.80 -2.54
C PRO A 154 3.39 4.20 -2.95
N THR A 155 3.15 5.07 -1.99
CA THR A 155 2.70 6.46 -2.14
C THR A 155 3.22 7.14 -3.39
N SER A 156 4.54 7.21 -3.53
CA SER A 156 5.25 7.98 -4.57
C SER A 156 5.08 7.45 -6.00
N GLY A 157 4.55 6.24 -6.16
CA GLY A 157 4.30 5.63 -7.47
C GLY A 157 2.86 5.79 -7.97
N ASN A 158 2.12 6.82 -7.52
CA ASN A 158 0.70 6.94 -7.83
C ASN A 158 0.29 8.39 -8.14
N ALA A 159 -0.62 8.51 -9.10
CA ALA A 159 -1.33 9.74 -9.42
C ALA A 159 -2.84 9.50 -9.34
N PHE A 160 -3.58 10.47 -8.82
CA PHE A 160 -5.02 10.33 -8.55
C PHE A 160 -5.82 11.46 -9.19
N LYS A 161 -7.04 11.15 -9.65
CA LYS A 161 -7.98 12.14 -10.16
C LYS A 161 -8.54 12.99 -9.01
N ARG A 162 -8.45 14.30 -9.12
CA ARG A 162 -9.02 15.21 -8.11
C ARG A 162 -10.49 14.95 -7.84
N HIS A 163 -11.29 14.70 -8.90
CA HIS A 163 -12.74 14.47 -8.74
C HIS A 163 -13.01 13.25 -7.85
N PHE A 164 -12.26 12.17 -8.01
CA PHE A 164 -12.31 11.01 -7.13
C PHE A 164 -11.92 11.40 -5.69
N LEU A 165 -10.78 12.08 -5.53
CA LEU A 165 -10.29 12.49 -4.21
C LEU A 165 -11.29 13.36 -3.46
N LYS A 166 -11.96 14.31 -4.13
CA LYS A 166 -13.01 15.14 -3.51
C LYS A 166 -14.13 14.33 -2.85
N THR A 167 -14.37 13.12 -3.30
CA THR A 167 -15.43 12.25 -2.76
C THR A 167 -14.99 11.52 -1.49
N VAL A 168 -13.69 11.26 -1.35
CA VAL A 168 -13.15 10.44 -0.25
C VAL A 168 -12.36 11.24 0.79
N PHE A 169 -11.97 12.47 0.48
CA PHE A 169 -11.34 13.38 1.43
C PHE A 169 -12.39 14.12 2.30
N PRO A 170 -12.08 14.48 3.57
CA PRO A 170 -10.80 14.23 4.21
C PRO A 170 -10.60 12.74 4.59
N ILE A 171 -9.36 12.26 4.49
CA ILE A 171 -8.99 10.94 5.01
C ILE A 171 -9.18 10.93 6.53
N PRO A 172 -9.83 9.91 7.12
CA PRO A 172 -9.99 9.80 8.57
C PRO A 172 -8.64 9.65 9.28
N GLU A 173 -8.13 10.73 9.88
CA GLU A 173 -6.77 10.82 10.41
C GLU A 173 -6.48 9.78 11.49
N ALA A 174 -7.39 9.57 12.42
CA ALA A 174 -7.21 8.60 13.50
C ALA A 174 -7.12 7.15 13.00
N GLU A 175 -7.88 6.84 11.95
CA GLU A 175 -7.90 5.50 11.38
C GLU A 175 -6.71 5.25 10.44
N TRP A 176 -6.30 6.24 9.64
CA TRP A 176 -5.31 6.10 8.57
C TRP A 176 -4.02 6.88 8.85
N TYR A 177 -3.64 6.97 10.12
CA TYR A 177 -2.50 7.76 10.60
C TYR A 177 -1.20 7.48 9.82
N LEU A 178 -0.88 6.21 9.53
CA LEU A 178 0.38 5.79 8.93
C LEU A 178 0.29 5.25 7.50
N CYS A 179 -0.86 5.08 6.91
CA CYS A 179 -0.98 4.49 5.57
C CYS A 179 -2.15 5.10 4.82
N PRO A 180 -2.16 6.42 4.61
CA PRO A 180 -3.24 7.09 3.89
C PRO A 180 -3.31 6.69 2.41
N ASP A 181 -2.19 6.28 1.82
CA ASP A 181 -2.11 5.75 0.46
C ASP A 181 -3.01 4.53 0.28
N ALA A 182 -3.04 3.63 1.25
CA ALA A 182 -3.92 2.47 1.19
C ALA A 182 -5.40 2.86 1.18
N TYR A 183 -5.80 3.86 1.96
CA TYR A 183 -7.16 4.40 1.90
C TYR A 183 -7.52 4.80 0.47
N LEU A 184 -6.63 5.48 -0.21
CA LEU A 184 -6.83 5.91 -1.60
C LEU A 184 -6.81 4.74 -2.59
N HIS A 185 -5.89 3.79 -2.41
CA HIS A 185 -5.77 2.62 -3.26
C HIS A 185 -7.03 1.76 -3.24
N TYR A 186 -7.58 1.51 -2.06
CA TYR A 186 -8.77 0.67 -1.92
C TYR A 186 -10.07 1.35 -2.36
N HIS A 187 -10.11 2.69 -2.39
CA HIS A 187 -11.25 3.43 -2.94
C HIS A 187 -11.20 3.56 -4.46
N ALA A 188 -10.02 3.79 -5.05
CA ALA A 188 -9.86 4.15 -6.46
C ALA A 188 -10.64 3.24 -7.44
N PRO A 189 -10.66 1.89 -7.31
CA PRO A 189 -11.40 1.02 -8.23
C PRO A 189 -12.92 1.21 -8.24
N PHE A 190 -13.48 1.86 -7.22
CA PHE A 190 -14.91 2.15 -7.17
C PHE A 190 -15.31 3.43 -7.94
N TYR A 191 -14.32 4.25 -8.30
CA TYR A 191 -14.53 5.58 -8.87
C TYR A 191 -14.01 5.73 -10.31
N GLY A 192 -13.47 4.67 -10.89
CA GLY A 192 -12.99 4.65 -12.26
C GLY A 192 -11.95 3.58 -12.53
N GLU A 193 -11.41 3.60 -13.72
CA GLU A 193 -10.36 2.68 -14.14
C GLU A 193 -9.01 3.01 -13.48
N ILE A 194 -8.18 2.00 -13.39
CA ILE A 194 -6.78 2.11 -12.99
C ILE A 194 -5.92 2.00 -14.25
N ALA A 195 -5.06 2.96 -14.50
CA ALA A 195 -4.04 2.83 -15.54
C ALA A 195 -2.70 2.43 -14.95
N ALA A 196 -1.94 1.65 -15.68
CA ALA A 196 -0.61 1.18 -15.27
C ALA A 196 0.46 1.62 -16.27
N ILE A 197 1.58 2.11 -15.76
CA ILE A 197 2.80 2.37 -16.52
C ILE A 197 3.88 1.43 -15.99
N ASP A 198 4.35 0.52 -16.83
CA ASP A 198 5.29 -0.53 -16.41
C ASP A 198 6.73 -0.02 -16.29
N GLU A 199 6.99 1.21 -16.69
CA GLU A 199 8.27 1.88 -16.57
C GLU A 199 8.47 2.51 -15.18
N PRO A 200 9.71 2.57 -14.67
CA PRO A 200 10.00 3.29 -13.44
C PRO A 200 9.96 4.80 -13.69
N LEU A 201 9.03 5.49 -13.03
CA LEU A 201 8.88 6.94 -13.11
C LEU A 201 9.24 7.65 -11.80
N GLY A 202 9.83 6.96 -10.86
CA GLY A 202 10.35 7.50 -9.62
C GLY A 202 11.32 6.57 -8.94
N TYR A 203 11.94 7.09 -7.89
CA TYR A 203 12.94 6.41 -7.10
C TYR A 203 12.43 6.22 -5.67
N TYR A 204 12.41 4.96 -5.21
CA TYR A 204 12.07 4.57 -3.85
C TYR A 204 13.35 4.42 -3.04
N ARG A 205 13.54 5.26 -2.03
CA ARG A 205 14.74 5.25 -1.21
C ARG A 205 14.63 4.25 -0.07
N VAL A 206 15.63 3.38 0.03
CA VAL A 206 15.74 2.39 1.11
C VAL A 206 16.84 2.82 2.07
N HIS A 207 16.44 3.13 3.31
CA HIS A 207 17.36 3.53 4.39
C HIS A 207 16.86 2.97 5.73
N GLY A 208 17.69 3.06 6.78
CA GLY A 208 17.39 2.41 8.06
C GLY A 208 16.19 2.98 8.84
N SER A 209 15.64 4.12 8.41
CA SER A 209 14.56 4.87 9.07
C SER A 209 13.25 4.89 8.28
N ASN A 210 13.13 4.14 7.19
CA ASN A 210 11.86 4.09 6.43
C ASN A 210 10.68 3.78 7.35
N ALA A 211 9.60 4.54 7.20
CA ALA A 211 8.37 4.35 7.99
C ALA A 211 7.61 3.07 7.62
N SER A 212 7.94 2.44 6.50
CA SER A 212 7.29 1.23 6.00
C SER A 212 7.19 0.15 7.07
N PHE A 213 6.00 -0.41 7.20
CA PHE A 213 5.68 -1.47 8.16
C PHE A 213 6.57 -2.71 8.00
N LEU A 214 7.07 -2.95 6.78
CA LEU A 214 7.91 -4.10 6.42
C LEU A 214 9.37 -3.95 6.87
N THR A 215 9.85 -2.74 7.13
CA THR A 215 11.26 -2.46 7.44
C THR A 215 11.59 -2.36 8.93
N LYS A 216 10.60 -2.38 9.83
CA LYS A 216 10.86 -2.30 11.28
C LYS A 216 11.52 -3.58 11.82
N LYS A 217 12.84 -3.62 11.79
CA LYS A 217 13.70 -4.71 12.29
C LYS A 217 13.47 -5.09 13.76
N ASN A 218 12.81 -4.24 14.55
CA ASN A 218 12.65 -4.42 16.01
C ASN A 218 11.34 -5.09 16.43
N LYS A 219 10.48 -5.53 15.49
CA LYS A 219 9.24 -6.24 15.82
C LYS A 219 9.42 -7.74 15.66
N SER A 220 8.87 -8.51 16.60
CA SER A 220 8.77 -9.96 16.47
C SER A 220 7.93 -10.36 15.25
N GLU A 221 8.10 -11.58 14.77
CA GLU A 221 7.31 -12.12 13.65
C GLU A 221 5.81 -12.11 13.94
N ILE A 222 5.43 -12.38 15.23
CA ILE A 222 4.03 -12.34 15.67
C ILE A 222 3.50 -10.91 15.63
N GLU A 223 4.22 -9.92 16.13
CA GLU A 223 3.79 -8.52 16.09
C GLU A 223 3.62 -8.00 14.64
N ARG A 224 4.48 -8.45 13.72
CA ARG A 224 4.33 -8.16 12.29
C ARG A 224 3.06 -8.78 11.71
N LEU A 225 2.81 -10.05 12.03
CA LEU A 225 1.60 -10.76 11.60
C LEU A 225 0.32 -10.12 12.14
N VAL A 226 0.31 -9.75 13.44
CA VAL A 226 -0.80 -9.03 14.09
C VAL A 226 -1.08 -7.71 13.36
N GLY A 227 -0.04 -6.93 13.13
CA GLY A 227 -0.18 -5.66 12.44
C GLY A 227 -0.67 -5.80 11.00
N GLU A 228 -0.20 -6.81 10.28
CA GLU A 228 -0.65 -7.11 8.92
C GLU A 228 -2.14 -7.52 8.90
N ILE A 229 -2.57 -8.36 9.84
CA ILE A 229 -3.98 -8.76 9.97
C ILE A 229 -4.86 -7.56 10.34
N TYR A 230 -4.42 -6.74 11.28
CA TYR A 230 -5.16 -5.53 11.66
C TYR A 230 -5.35 -4.60 10.45
N TYR A 231 -4.27 -4.32 9.74
CA TYR A 231 -4.31 -3.48 8.55
C TYR A 231 -5.23 -4.03 7.46
N ARG A 232 -5.17 -5.35 7.21
CA ARG A 232 -6.02 -6.01 6.22
C ARG A 232 -7.50 -5.96 6.59
N ASN A 233 -7.85 -6.27 7.84
CA ASN A 233 -9.23 -6.17 8.31
C ASN A 233 -9.81 -4.77 8.08
N LYS A 234 -9.00 -3.75 8.25
CA LYS A 234 -9.35 -2.36 8.00
C LYS A 234 -9.63 -2.08 6.52
N CYS A 235 -8.77 -2.58 5.63
CA CYS A 235 -8.99 -2.49 4.19
C CYS A 235 -10.26 -3.24 3.74
N GLU A 236 -10.50 -4.44 4.28
CA GLU A 236 -11.72 -5.20 4.01
C GLU A 236 -12.97 -4.47 4.49
N SER A 237 -12.93 -3.86 5.66
CA SER A 237 -14.04 -3.05 6.19
C SER A 237 -14.37 -1.89 5.27
N LEU A 238 -13.34 -1.20 4.75
CA LEU A 238 -13.49 -0.12 3.77
C LEU A 238 -14.15 -0.62 2.48
N ILE A 239 -13.66 -1.74 1.93
CA ILE A 239 -14.21 -2.33 0.70
C ILE A 239 -15.69 -2.71 0.89
N ARG A 240 -16.05 -3.33 2.02
CA ARG A 240 -17.43 -3.69 2.35
C ARG A 240 -18.32 -2.47 2.47
N LYS A 241 -17.84 -1.39 3.11
CA LYS A 241 -18.54 -0.12 3.25
C LYS A 241 -18.83 0.52 1.89
N GLU A 242 -17.82 0.58 1.00
CA GLU A 242 -17.99 1.11 -0.35
C GLU A 242 -18.91 0.24 -1.22
N ALA A 243 -18.78 -1.09 -1.13
CA ALA A 243 -19.67 -2.01 -1.81
C ALA A 243 -21.14 -1.83 -1.36
N TYR A 244 -21.38 -1.72 -0.05
CA TYR A 244 -22.72 -1.46 0.50
C TYR A 244 -23.30 -0.14 -0.02
N ARG A 245 -22.49 0.94 -0.02
CA ARG A 245 -22.90 2.26 -0.57
C ARG A 245 -23.32 2.19 -2.04
N LEU A 246 -22.71 1.28 -2.82
CA LEU A 246 -22.99 1.10 -4.24
C LEU A 246 -23.98 -0.04 -4.53
N ASN A 247 -24.62 -0.64 -3.52
CA ASN A 247 -25.48 -1.82 -3.62
C ASN A 247 -24.78 -3.03 -4.29
N LEU A 248 -23.48 -3.22 -4.01
CA LEU A 248 -22.66 -4.32 -4.51
C LEU A 248 -22.39 -5.34 -3.40
N ILE A 249 -22.17 -6.60 -3.81
CA ILE A 249 -21.76 -7.66 -2.88
C ILE A 249 -20.24 -7.73 -2.85
N ALA A 250 -19.67 -7.67 -1.65
CA ALA A 250 -18.24 -7.80 -1.44
C ALA A 250 -17.89 -9.02 -0.59
N THR A 251 -16.94 -9.80 -1.05
CA THR A 251 -16.34 -10.93 -0.32
C THR A 251 -14.81 -10.83 -0.36
N PRO A 252 -14.23 -9.75 0.17
CA PRO A 252 -12.84 -9.34 -0.07
C PRO A 252 -11.84 -10.08 0.82
N GLU A 253 -12.01 -11.38 1.01
CA GLU A 253 -11.14 -12.20 1.86
C GLU A 253 -10.31 -13.17 1.02
N PRO A 254 -9.07 -12.79 0.63
CA PRO A 254 -8.19 -13.69 -0.11
C PRO A 254 -7.71 -14.84 0.77
N THR A 255 -7.53 -16.01 0.15
CA THR A 255 -7.11 -17.24 0.83
C THR A 255 -5.85 -17.07 1.66
N VAL A 256 -4.85 -16.39 1.13
CA VAL A 256 -3.59 -16.13 1.84
C VAL A 256 -3.83 -15.42 3.17
N PHE A 257 -4.77 -14.50 3.20
CA PHE A 257 -5.10 -13.76 4.40
C PHE A 257 -5.86 -14.60 5.43
N LEU A 258 -6.79 -15.43 4.97
CA LEU A 258 -7.52 -16.37 5.84
C LEU A 258 -6.59 -17.41 6.46
N VAL A 259 -5.57 -17.89 5.71
CA VAL A 259 -4.51 -18.75 6.26
C VAL A 259 -3.72 -18.04 7.35
N ARG A 260 -3.39 -16.75 7.17
CA ARG A 260 -2.67 -15.95 8.18
C ARG A 260 -3.51 -15.70 9.42
N LYS A 261 -4.80 -15.41 9.27
CA LYS A 261 -5.75 -15.32 10.39
C LYS A 261 -5.82 -16.63 11.17
N LEU A 262 -5.98 -17.75 10.48
CA LEU A 262 -5.99 -19.08 11.08
C LEU A 262 -4.66 -19.37 11.81
N ALA A 263 -3.54 -19.06 11.19
CA ALA A 263 -2.22 -19.24 11.79
C ALA A 263 -2.07 -18.41 13.08
N LEU A 264 -2.46 -17.13 13.08
CA LEU A 264 -2.40 -16.30 14.27
C LEU A 264 -3.28 -16.85 15.40
N LEU A 265 -4.50 -17.30 15.08
CA LEU A 265 -5.40 -17.92 16.08
C LEU A 265 -4.79 -19.16 16.71
N LEU A 266 -4.00 -19.94 15.97
CA LEU A 266 -3.35 -21.16 16.47
C LEU A 266 -2.03 -20.89 17.21
N ILE A 267 -1.25 -19.93 16.71
CA ILE A 267 0.08 -19.60 17.23
C ILE A 267 -0.03 -18.74 18.50
N SER A 268 -0.88 -17.74 18.49
CA SER A 268 -1.00 -16.73 19.53
C SER A 268 -2.45 -16.24 19.68
N PRO A 269 -3.34 -17.07 20.28
CA PRO A 269 -4.76 -16.76 20.43
C PRO A 269 -5.02 -15.42 21.16
N ASP A 270 -4.19 -15.09 22.13
CA ASP A 270 -4.32 -13.88 22.96
C ASP A 270 -4.13 -12.58 22.13
N HIS A 271 -3.41 -12.66 21.01
CA HIS A 271 -3.21 -11.56 20.08
C HIS A 271 -4.25 -11.54 18.94
N TYR A 272 -5.19 -12.49 18.90
CA TYR A 272 -6.23 -12.52 17.88
C TYR A 272 -7.35 -11.54 18.22
N LEU A 273 -7.42 -10.44 17.50
CA LEU A 273 -8.26 -9.29 17.84
C LEU A 273 -9.72 -9.39 17.35
N VAL A 274 -10.04 -10.37 16.49
CA VAL A 274 -11.37 -10.48 15.89
C VAL A 274 -12.24 -11.44 16.68
N LYS A 275 -12.90 -10.94 17.71
CA LYS A 275 -13.70 -11.74 18.67
C LYS A 275 -14.87 -12.52 18.02
N GLU A 276 -15.36 -12.08 16.87
CA GLU A 276 -16.49 -12.68 16.15
C GLU A 276 -16.09 -13.83 15.22
N GLU A 277 -14.80 -14.01 14.98
CA GLU A 277 -14.27 -15.07 14.12
C GLU A 277 -13.78 -16.24 14.99
N ASN A 278 -14.31 -17.41 14.75
CA ASN A 278 -13.88 -18.65 15.38
C ASN A 278 -13.23 -19.58 14.35
N LEU A 279 -12.60 -20.65 14.85
CA LEU A 279 -11.89 -21.63 14.03
C LEU A 279 -12.77 -22.19 12.89
N GLY A 280 -14.01 -22.56 13.18
CA GLY A 280 -14.93 -23.12 12.16
C GLY A 280 -15.26 -22.11 11.06
N LYS A 281 -15.50 -20.85 11.43
CA LYS A 281 -15.78 -19.78 10.46
C LYS A 281 -14.57 -19.51 9.56
N LEU A 282 -13.36 -19.47 10.12
CA LEU A 282 -12.13 -19.28 9.33
C LEU A 282 -11.88 -20.41 8.36
N ILE A 283 -12.11 -21.67 8.77
CA ILE A 283 -11.99 -22.85 7.91
C ILE A 283 -12.99 -22.76 6.74
N LEU A 284 -14.25 -22.48 7.04
CA LEU A 284 -15.30 -22.41 6.02
C LEU A 284 -15.02 -21.27 5.01
N CYS A 285 -14.63 -20.10 5.50
CA CYS A 285 -14.25 -18.96 4.66
C CYS A 285 -13.03 -19.30 3.82
N GLY A 286 -12.00 -19.95 4.41
CA GLY A 286 -10.79 -20.35 3.70
C GLY A 286 -11.06 -21.33 2.56
N LEU A 287 -11.89 -22.34 2.81
CA LEU A 287 -12.30 -23.30 1.79
C LEU A 287 -13.08 -22.63 0.64
N ARG A 288 -13.97 -21.71 0.98
CA ARG A 288 -14.71 -20.95 -0.06
C ARG A 288 -13.80 -20.02 -0.86
N ALA A 289 -12.84 -19.37 -0.23
CA ALA A 289 -11.94 -18.44 -0.88
C ALA A 289 -11.02 -19.16 -1.86
N ILE A 290 -10.36 -20.27 -1.45
CA ILE A 290 -9.39 -21.00 -2.28
C ILE A 290 -10.00 -21.51 -3.59
N TRP A 291 -11.28 -21.90 -3.59
CA TRP A 291 -11.96 -22.39 -4.79
C TRP A 291 -12.56 -21.26 -5.64
N ARG A 292 -12.55 -20.03 -5.15
CA ARG A 292 -12.93 -18.82 -5.91
C ARG A 292 -11.75 -18.17 -6.63
N GLU A 293 -10.53 -18.37 -6.15
CA GLU A 293 -9.32 -17.77 -6.73
C GLU A 293 -8.82 -18.60 -7.91
N SER A 294 -9.24 -18.19 -9.13
CA SER A 294 -8.89 -18.87 -10.39
C SER A 294 -7.38 -18.87 -10.72
N ASP A 295 -6.65 -17.91 -10.15
CA ASP A 295 -5.22 -17.70 -10.44
C ASP A 295 -4.32 -18.67 -9.66
N ILE A 296 -4.90 -19.47 -8.75
CA ILE A 296 -4.14 -20.45 -7.94
C ILE A 296 -4.15 -21.81 -8.64
N PRO A 297 -2.99 -22.42 -8.89
CA PRO A 297 -2.91 -23.76 -9.47
C PRO A 297 -3.71 -24.80 -8.65
N ILE A 298 -4.41 -25.71 -9.30
CA ILE A 298 -5.33 -26.68 -8.67
C ILE A 298 -4.66 -27.53 -7.58
N TRP A 299 -3.41 -27.93 -7.79
CA TRP A 299 -2.64 -28.69 -6.78
C TRP A 299 -2.47 -27.87 -5.48
N LYS A 300 -2.25 -26.57 -5.61
CA LYS A 300 -2.10 -25.67 -4.47
C LYS A 300 -3.45 -25.43 -3.76
N GLN A 301 -4.55 -25.36 -4.51
CA GLN A 301 -5.88 -25.32 -3.94
C GLN A 301 -6.18 -26.59 -3.11
N ILE A 302 -5.80 -27.75 -3.61
CA ILE A 302 -5.96 -29.04 -2.89
C ILE A 302 -5.13 -29.04 -1.60
N VAL A 303 -3.86 -28.66 -1.65
CA VAL A 303 -2.96 -28.62 -0.48
C VAL A 303 -3.47 -27.67 0.60
N VAL A 304 -3.89 -26.47 0.21
CA VAL A 304 -4.42 -25.48 1.13
C VAL A 304 -5.76 -25.92 1.71
N SER A 305 -6.64 -26.54 0.90
CA SER A 305 -7.89 -27.12 1.39
C SER A 305 -7.64 -28.23 2.41
N ALA A 306 -6.69 -29.13 2.14
CA ALA A 306 -6.30 -30.18 3.07
C ALA A 306 -5.77 -29.60 4.40
N TYR A 307 -5.00 -28.52 4.36
CA TYR A 307 -4.57 -27.80 5.56
C TYR A 307 -5.76 -27.28 6.36
N PHE A 308 -6.72 -26.55 5.76
CA PHE A 308 -7.89 -26.04 6.45
C PHE A 308 -8.72 -27.16 7.07
N ILE A 309 -8.92 -28.27 6.35
CA ILE A 309 -9.73 -29.40 6.82
C ILE A 309 -9.03 -30.14 7.97
N SER A 310 -7.70 -30.32 7.90
CA SER A 310 -6.94 -31.12 8.87
C SER A 310 -6.74 -30.43 10.21
N VAL A 311 -6.67 -29.10 10.24
CA VAL A 311 -6.35 -28.33 11.44
C VAL A 311 -7.17 -28.69 12.68
N PRO A 312 -8.50 -28.94 12.63
CA PRO A 312 -9.27 -29.33 13.81
C PRO A 312 -8.94 -30.73 14.34
N PHE A 313 -8.36 -31.60 13.53
CA PHE A 313 -8.15 -33.01 13.82
C PHE A 313 -6.71 -33.37 14.24
N ILE A 314 -5.77 -32.45 14.02
CA ILE A 314 -4.36 -32.67 14.40
C ILE A 314 -4.07 -32.05 15.79
N PRO A 315 -3.10 -32.62 16.54
CA PRO A 315 -2.71 -32.05 17.83
C PRO A 315 -2.31 -30.60 17.73
N ARG A 316 -2.77 -29.76 18.67
CA ARG A 316 -2.53 -28.30 18.67
C ARG A 316 -1.07 -27.90 18.44
N GLY A 317 -0.11 -28.64 19.03
CA GLY A 317 1.32 -28.38 18.84
C GLY A 317 1.76 -28.56 17.38
N VAL A 318 1.24 -29.57 16.69
CA VAL A 318 1.53 -29.83 15.28
C VAL A 318 0.88 -28.76 14.40
N ALA A 319 -0.41 -28.45 14.65
CA ALA A 319 -1.12 -27.40 13.94
C ALA A 319 -0.41 -26.05 14.04
N LYS A 320 0.05 -25.69 15.26
CA LYS A 320 0.82 -24.48 15.53
C LYS A 320 2.12 -24.44 14.72
N ASN A 321 2.90 -25.50 14.72
CA ASN A 321 4.16 -25.56 13.99
C ASN A 321 3.97 -25.48 12.46
N LEU A 322 2.99 -26.21 11.92
CA LEU A 322 2.66 -26.15 10.50
C LEU A 322 2.23 -24.75 10.07
N SER A 323 1.37 -24.11 10.87
CA SER A 323 0.90 -22.75 10.64
C SER A 323 2.05 -21.74 10.71
N TYR A 324 2.94 -21.89 11.67
CA TYR A 324 4.13 -21.05 11.84
C TYR A 324 5.05 -21.17 10.62
N TRP A 325 5.37 -22.37 10.18
CA TRP A 325 6.21 -22.61 9.01
C TRP A 325 5.56 -22.17 7.68
N TYR A 326 4.24 -22.16 7.61
CA TYR A 326 3.54 -21.64 6.44
C TYR A 326 3.66 -20.12 6.34
N VAL A 327 3.43 -19.41 7.44
CA VAL A 327 3.43 -17.94 7.50
C VAL A 327 4.86 -17.38 7.49
N PHE A 328 5.80 -18.08 8.13
CA PHE A 328 7.21 -17.67 8.26
C PHE A 328 8.14 -18.68 7.54
N PRO A 329 8.32 -18.55 6.22
CA PRO A 329 9.11 -19.51 5.43
C PRO A 329 10.55 -19.67 5.90
N GLU A 330 11.15 -18.62 6.45
CA GLU A 330 12.53 -18.63 6.94
C GLU A 330 12.71 -19.55 8.15
N SER A 331 11.66 -19.72 8.95
CA SER A 331 11.66 -20.57 10.14
C SER A 331 11.51 -22.07 9.83
N ARG A 332 11.30 -22.43 8.56
CA ARG A 332 11.12 -23.84 8.14
C ARG A 332 12.36 -24.67 8.42
N PRO A 333 12.22 -25.90 8.92
CA PRO A 333 13.31 -26.86 8.99
C PRO A 333 13.93 -27.11 7.59
N SER A 334 15.23 -27.43 7.55
CA SER A 334 15.98 -27.60 6.31
C SER A 334 15.38 -28.63 5.36
N PHE A 335 14.82 -29.73 5.87
CA PHE A 335 14.15 -30.75 5.06
C PHE A 335 12.90 -30.20 4.34
N MET A 336 12.11 -29.32 4.98
CA MET A 336 10.95 -28.69 4.34
C MET A 336 11.32 -27.65 3.31
N LYS A 337 12.42 -26.91 3.53
CA LYS A 337 12.94 -25.96 2.53
C LYS A 337 13.32 -26.66 1.22
N HIS A 338 13.80 -27.90 1.31
CA HIS A 338 14.13 -28.74 0.13
C HIS A 338 12.88 -29.24 -0.61
N LEU A 339 11.86 -29.71 0.11
CA LEU A 339 10.61 -30.23 -0.47
C LEU A 339 9.77 -29.14 -1.18
N MET A 340 9.87 -27.89 -0.75
CA MET A 340 9.05 -26.78 -1.29
C MET A 340 9.79 -25.93 -2.34
N LYS A 341 11.06 -26.26 -2.69
CA LYS A 341 11.80 -25.65 -3.80
C LYS A 341 11.54 -26.34 -5.15
N ARG A 342 10.79 -27.42 -5.17
CA ARG A 342 10.30 -28.10 -6.37
C ARG A 342 8.81 -27.74 -6.60
#